data_cda155c96c2a38e3e09813fd4cf93f05
#
_entry.id   cda155c96c2a38e3e09813fd4cf93f05
#
_cell.length_a   1.000
_cell.length_b   1.000
_cell.length_c   1.000
_cell.angle_alpha   90.00
_cell.angle_beta   90.00
_cell.angle_gamma   90.00
#
_symmetry.space_group_name_H-M   'P 1'
#
loop_
_entity.id
_entity.type
_entity.pdbx_description
1 polymer ?
#
loop_
_entity_poly.entity_id
_entity_poly.type
_entity_poly.pdbx_seq_one_letter_code
_entity_poly.pdbx_strand_id
1 'polypeptide(L)'
;MAKETTDGYELYARQIYNAFKNESEILVKILDLLFEIAKSDGIIKSEELNYLEVVSKIFNLDEKTFRQLFAQHKSEGNPYEILGVKSTDDFEEIQRVWKQMVKNNHPDKLIGKGMPIEFINTANHRLAAINSAFEEIKNLNKL
;
A
#
# COMPACT_ATOMS: atom_id res chain seq x y z
N MET A 1 5.05 25.00 14.68
CA MET A 1 5.34 25.49 13.33
C MET A 1 5.38 24.33 12.35
N ALA A 2 4.86 24.58 11.15
CA ALA A 2 4.80 23.53 10.11
C ALA A 2 6.16 22.94 9.81
N LYS A 3 7.21 23.76 9.76
CA LYS A 3 8.57 23.32 9.50
C LYS A 3 9.10 22.33 10.54
N GLU A 4 8.87 22.65 11.79
CA GLU A 4 9.32 21.80 12.89
C GLU A 4 8.60 20.46 12.89
N THR A 5 7.29 20.48 12.59
CA THR A 5 6.49 19.26 12.48
C THR A 5 6.98 18.39 11.35
N THR A 6 7.33 19.01 10.19
CA THR A 6 7.84 18.29 9.03
C THR A 6 9.18 17.63 9.37
N ASP A 7 10.09 18.35 9.99
CA ASP A 7 11.38 17.81 10.39
C ASP A 7 11.20 16.67 11.38
N GLY A 8 10.23 16.79 12.28
CA GLY A 8 9.94 15.76 13.26
C GLY A 8 9.52 14.44 12.63
N TYR A 9 8.60 14.48 11.65
CA TYR A 9 8.13 13.23 11.05
C TYR A 9 9.23 12.55 10.23
N GLU A 10 10.11 13.32 9.58
CA GLU A 10 11.22 12.75 8.83
C GLU A 10 12.18 12.01 9.76
N LEU A 11 12.43 12.57 10.91
CA LEU A 11 13.28 11.92 11.91
C LEU A 11 12.69 10.60 12.37
N TYR A 12 11.39 10.57 12.67
CA TYR A 12 10.70 9.34 13.04
C TYR A 12 10.72 8.31 11.91
N ALA A 13 10.52 8.77 10.68
CA ALA A 13 10.56 7.87 9.52
C ALA A 13 11.92 7.20 9.39
N ARG A 14 13.00 7.96 9.61
CA ARG A 14 14.36 7.42 9.58
C ARG A 14 14.60 6.41 10.70
N GLN A 15 14.06 6.67 11.88
CA GLN A 15 14.16 5.75 13.00
C GLN A 15 13.44 4.43 12.68
N ILE A 16 12.27 4.52 12.09
CA ILE A 16 11.51 3.32 11.67
C ILE A 16 12.30 2.57 10.60
N TYR A 17 12.83 3.27 9.62
CA TYR A 17 13.63 2.64 8.58
C TYR A 17 14.84 1.89 9.18
N ASN A 18 15.56 2.51 10.10
CA ASN A 18 16.72 1.88 10.72
C ASN A 18 16.34 0.62 11.50
N ALA A 19 15.16 0.63 12.10
CA ALA A 19 14.67 -0.54 12.85
C ALA A 19 14.27 -1.70 11.93
N PHE A 20 13.75 -1.41 10.75
CA PHE A 20 13.16 -2.42 9.86
C PHE A 20 13.79 -2.46 8.46
N LYS A 21 14.98 -1.91 8.29
CA LYS A 21 15.59 -1.79 6.95
C LYS A 21 15.80 -3.11 6.24
N ASN A 22 15.89 -4.22 6.98
CA ASN A 22 16.03 -5.54 6.39
C ASN A 22 14.69 -6.27 6.23
N GLU A 23 13.59 -5.58 6.54
CA GLU A 23 12.25 -6.15 6.48
C GLU A 23 11.35 -5.19 5.68
N SER A 24 11.60 -5.11 4.37
CA SER A 24 10.87 -4.19 3.51
C SER A 24 9.35 -4.43 3.54
N GLU A 25 8.92 -5.67 3.78
CA GLU A 25 7.50 -5.98 3.90
C GLU A 25 6.85 -5.22 5.06
N ILE A 26 7.57 -5.10 6.18
CA ILE A 26 7.07 -4.35 7.34
C ILE A 26 6.97 -2.86 6.99
N LEU A 27 7.98 -2.32 6.29
CA LEU A 27 7.96 -0.92 5.89
C LEU A 27 6.80 -0.61 4.95
N VAL A 28 6.49 -1.52 4.03
CA VAL A 28 5.33 -1.37 3.15
C VAL A 28 4.04 -1.35 3.95
N LYS A 29 3.92 -2.21 4.94
CA LYS A 29 2.73 -2.29 5.79
C LYS A 29 2.56 -1.02 6.63
N ILE A 30 3.66 -0.46 7.10
CA ILE A 30 3.62 0.82 7.85
C ILE A 30 3.14 1.93 6.92
N LEU A 31 3.67 2.01 5.71
CA LEU A 31 3.24 3.02 4.74
C LEU A 31 1.78 2.85 4.38
N ASP A 32 1.32 1.61 4.21
CA ASP A 32 -0.08 1.30 3.93
C ASP A 32 -0.98 1.82 5.05
N LEU A 33 -0.58 1.62 6.31
CA LEU A 33 -1.32 2.14 7.46
C LEU A 33 -1.35 3.66 7.46
N LEU A 34 -0.24 4.31 7.08
CA LEU A 34 -0.19 5.77 7.00
C LEU A 34 -1.15 6.31 5.93
N PHE A 35 -1.29 5.60 4.80
CA PHE A 35 -2.29 5.93 3.80
C PHE A 35 -3.70 5.84 4.38
N GLU A 36 -3.99 4.78 5.16
CA GLU A 36 -5.30 4.62 5.80
C GLU A 36 -5.61 5.79 6.73
N ILE A 37 -4.62 6.20 7.52
CA ILE A 37 -4.79 7.33 8.44
C ILE A 37 -5.02 8.62 7.66
N ALA A 38 -4.25 8.83 6.60
CA ALA A 38 -4.36 10.05 5.80
C ALA A 38 -5.73 10.20 5.13
N LYS A 39 -6.35 9.09 4.72
CA LYS A 39 -7.65 9.15 4.06
C LYS A 39 -8.84 9.06 5.01
N SER A 40 -8.60 9.07 6.31
CA SER A 40 -9.69 8.95 7.30
C SER A 40 -10.77 10.02 7.12
N ASP A 41 -10.41 11.17 6.56
CA ASP A 41 -11.36 12.26 6.24
C ASP A 41 -12.02 12.10 4.87
N GLY A 42 -11.74 11.01 4.17
CA GLY A 42 -12.34 10.70 2.87
C GLY A 42 -11.40 10.85 1.70
N ILE A 43 -10.64 11.93 1.63
CA ILE A 43 -9.73 12.23 0.50
C ILE A 43 -8.34 12.53 1.03
N ILE A 44 -7.32 11.97 0.41
CA ILE A 44 -5.93 12.30 0.73
C ILE A 44 -5.59 13.64 0.09
N LYS A 45 -5.23 14.61 0.92
CA LYS A 45 -4.86 15.95 0.44
C LYS A 45 -3.46 15.92 -0.16
N SER A 46 -3.17 16.89 -1.04
CA SER A 46 -1.87 16.94 -1.71
C SER A 46 -0.71 17.08 -0.74
N GLU A 47 -0.90 17.81 0.36
CA GLU A 47 0.15 17.94 1.38
C GLU A 47 0.44 16.59 2.06
N GLU A 48 -0.61 15.86 2.38
CA GLU A 48 -0.50 14.54 2.98
C GLU A 48 0.17 13.56 2.03
N LEU A 49 -0.18 13.65 0.74
CA LEU A 49 0.44 12.80 -0.28
C LEU A 49 1.93 13.07 -0.38
N ASN A 50 2.33 14.34 -0.28
CA ASN A 50 3.75 14.71 -0.29
C ASN A 50 4.49 14.10 0.90
N TYR A 51 3.90 14.12 2.08
CA TYR A 51 4.48 13.50 3.28
C TYR A 51 4.65 12.00 3.08
N LEU A 52 3.62 11.35 2.56
CA LEU A 52 3.67 9.91 2.31
C LEU A 52 4.77 9.56 1.30
N GLU A 53 4.93 10.40 0.28
CA GLU A 53 5.98 10.20 -0.73
C GLU A 53 7.37 10.33 -0.12
N VAL A 54 7.57 11.33 0.75
CA VAL A 54 8.85 11.51 1.43
C VAL A 54 9.13 10.30 2.33
N VAL A 55 8.13 9.84 3.08
CA VAL A 55 8.28 8.66 3.93
C VAL A 55 8.65 7.43 3.10
N SER A 56 8.01 7.25 1.94
CA SER A 56 8.31 6.14 1.05
C SER A 56 9.77 6.16 0.61
N LYS A 57 10.29 7.34 0.29
CA LYS A 57 11.69 7.49 -0.10
C LYS A 57 12.64 7.20 1.06
N ILE A 58 12.29 7.67 2.26
CA ILE A 58 13.09 7.38 3.47
C ILE A 58 13.10 5.88 3.73
N PHE A 59 11.98 5.20 3.51
CA PHE A 59 11.88 3.75 3.66
C PHE A 59 12.58 2.97 2.54
N ASN A 60 13.13 3.69 1.56
CA ASN A 60 13.82 3.12 0.40
C ASN A 60 12.91 2.19 -0.41
N LEU A 61 11.64 2.54 -0.51
CA LEU A 61 10.67 1.82 -1.32
C LEU A 61 10.66 2.43 -2.73
N ASP A 62 10.43 1.59 -3.74
CA ASP A 62 10.43 2.09 -5.11
C ASP A 62 9.13 2.83 -5.42
N GLU A 63 9.19 3.60 -6.51
CA GLU A 63 8.07 4.43 -6.91
C GLU A 63 6.85 3.61 -7.32
N LYS A 64 7.09 2.44 -7.88
CA LYS A 64 6.00 1.52 -8.26
C LYS A 64 5.20 1.09 -7.03
N THR A 65 5.89 0.75 -5.94
CA THR A 65 5.24 0.37 -4.68
C THR A 65 4.39 1.52 -4.15
N PHE A 66 4.92 2.73 -4.17
CA PHE A 66 4.18 3.91 -3.72
C PHE A 66 2.92 4.13 -4.55
N ARG A 67 3.03 4.08 -5.87
CA ARG A 67 1.88 4.29 -6.77
C ARG A 67 0.83 3.20 -6.58
N GLN A 68 1.27 1.98 -6.37
CA GLN A 68 0.36 0.86 -6.14
C GLN A 68 -0.43 1.03 -4.86
N LEU A 69 0.23 1.44 -3.77
CA LEU A 69 -0.44 1.72 -2.51
C LEU A 69 -1.42 2.87 -2.66
N PHE A 70 -1.01 3.94 -3.33
CA PHE A 70 -1.89 5.09 -3.55
C PHE A 70 -3.14 4.67 -4.34
N ALA A 71 -2.97 3.87 -5.39
CA ALA A 71 -4.09 3.38 -6.19
C ALA A 71 -5.06 2.55 -5.35
N GLN A 72 -4.53 1.74 -4.43
CA GLN A 72 -5.36 0.90 -3.56
C GLN A 72 -6.20 1.73 -2.59
N HIS A 73 -5.74 2.92 -2.25
CA HIS A 73 -6.45 3.80 -1.30
C HIS A 73 -7.32 4.85 -1.98
N LYS A 74 -7.30 4.96 -3.30
CA LYS A 74 -8.21 5.83 -4.03
C LYS A 74 -9.56 5.16 -4.15
N SER A 75 -10.64 5.95 -4.08
CA SER A 75 -11.99 5.44 -4.26
C SER A 75 -12.24 4.92 -5.67
N GLU A 76 -11.54 5.48 -6.66
CA GLU A 76 -11.66 5.10 -8.06
C GLU A 76 -10.29 4.74 -8.64
N GLY A 77 -9.55 3.90 -7.92
CA GLY A 77 -8.23 3.47 -8.36
C GLY A 77 -8.33 2.61 -9.61
N ASN A 78 -7.34 2.76 -10.50
CA ASN A 78 -7.24 1.93 -11.70
C ASN A 78 -6.91 0.50 -11.26
N PRO A 79 -7.72 -0.51 -11.66
CA PRO A 79 -7.52 -1.88 -11.19
C PRO A 79 -6.15 -2.45 -11.58
N TYR A 80 -5.61 -2.05 -12.72
CA TYR A 80 -4.28 -2.52 -13.14
C TYR A 80 -3.20 -1.95 -12.25
N GLU A 81 -3.32 -0.67 -11.87
CA GLU A 81 -2.37 -0.06 -10.93
C GLU A 81 -2.45 -0.69 -9.55
N ILE A 82 -3.65 -1.01 -9.10
CA ILE A 82 -3.86 -1.66 -7.80
C ILE A 82 -3.10 -2.97 -7.73
N LEU A 83 -3.11 -3.75 -8.80
CA LEU A 83 -2.37 -5.01 -8.88
C LEU A 83 -0.91 -4.83 -9.31
N GLY A 84 -0.53 -3.64 -9.75
CA GLY A 84 0.82 -3.38 -10.22
C GLY A 84 1.13 -4.06 -11.54
N VAL A 85 0.14 -4.24 -12.39
CA VAL A 85 0.27 -4.85 -13.71
C VAL A 85 -0.09 -3.84 -14.79
N LYS A 86 0.13 -4.20 -16.04
CA LYS A 86 -0.22 -3.38 -17.21
C LYS A 86 -1.49 -3.93 -17.86
N SER A 87 -2.28 -3.04 -18.45
CA SER A 87 -3.48 -3.46 -19.17
C SER A 87 -3.15 -4.33 -20.38
N THR A 88 -1.89 -4.27 -20.84
CA THR A 88 -1.39 -5.08 -21.96
C THR A 88 -0.88 -6.44 -21.53
N ASP A 89 -0.77 -6.71 -20.24
CA ASP A 89 -0.30 -8.00 -19.74
C ASP A 89 -1.34 -9.09 -20.00
N ASP A 90 -0.87 -10.32 -20.21
CA ASP A 90 -1.75 -11.47 -20.38
C ASP A 90 -2.57 -11.71 -19.11
N PHE A 91 -3.82 -12.12 -19.27
CA PHE A 91 -4.69 -12.40 -18.14
C PHE A 91 -4.08 -13.47 -17.21
N GLU A 92 -3.43 -14.48 -17.77
CA GLU A 92 -2.78 -15.52 -16.97
C GLU A 92 -1.69 -14.93 -16.07
N GLU A 93 -0.92 -13.97 -16.58
CA GLU A 93 0.10 -13.27 -15.82
C GLU A 93 -0.53 -12.43 -14.71
N ILE A 94 -1.60 -11.70 -15.03
CA ILE A 94 -2.33 -10.89 -14.07
C ILE A 94 -2.88 -11.78 -12.95
N GLN A 95 -3.43 -12.93 -13.31
CA GLN A 95 -3.96 -13.89 -12.34
C GLN A 95 -2.85 -14.42 -11.41
N ARG A 96 -1.68 -14.68 -11.98
CA ARG A 96 -0.53 -15.13 -11.18
C ARG A 96 -0.10 -14.07 -10.18
N VAL A 97 -0.03 -12.82 -10.62
CA VAL A 97 0.31 -11.69 -9.73
C VAL A 97 -0.72 -11.55 -8.63
N TRP A 98 -2.02 -11.61 -8.99
CA TRP A 98 -3.09 -11.53 -8.00
C TRP A 98 -2.98 -12.61 -6.94
N LYS A 99 -2.76 -13.86 -7.35
CA LYS A 99 -2.63 -14.97 -6.39
C LYS A 99 -1.48 -14.75 -5.44
N GLN A 100 -0.36 -14.24 -5.95
CA GLN A 100 0.82 -13.96 -5.13
C GLN A 100 0.53 -12.84 -4.13
N MET A 101 -0.18 -11.79 -4.56
CA MET A 101 -0.56 -10.69 -3.68
C MET A 101 -1.51 -11.13 -2.58
N VAL A 102 -2.48 -11.97 -2.90
CA VAL A 102 -3.42 -12.53 -1.91
C VAL A 102 -2.64 -13.29 -0.84
N LYS A 103 -1.70 -14.12 -1.28
CA LYS A 103 -0.87 -14.91 -0.37
C LYS A 103 -0.01 -14.03 0.51
N ASN A 104 0.61 -13.00 -0.08
CA ASN A 104 1.53 -12.12 0.65
C ASN A 104 0.83 -11.17 1.60
N ASN A 105 -0.43 -10.86 1.35
CA ASN A 105 -1.19 -9.86 2.13
C ASN A 105 -2.25 -10.49 3.03
N HIS A 106 -2.18 -11.80 3.24
CA HIS A 106 -3.15 -12.48 4.08
C HIS A 106 -2.95 -12.06 5.54
N PRO A 107 -4.03 -11.67 6.24
CA PRO A 107 -3.91 -11.18 7.62
C PRO A 107 -3.35 -12.21 8.61
N ASP A 108 -3.47 -13.50 8.32
CA ASP A 108 -2.93 -14.55 9.19
C ASP A 108 -1.43 -14.40 9.44
N LYS A 109 -0.69 -13.88 8.46
CA LYS A 109 0.75 -13.65 8.62
C LYS A 109 1.03 -12.62 9.69
N LEU A 110 0.21 -11.57 9.75
CA LEU A 110 0.36 -10.51 10.73
C LEU A 110 -0.07 -10.97 12.11
N ILE A 111 -1.14 -11.74 12.18
CA ILE A 111 -1.63 -12.33 13.44
C ILE A 111 -0.53 -13.22 14.03
N GLY A 112 0.08 -14.05 13.20
CA GLY A 112 1.16 -14.94 13.64
C GLY A 112 2.39 -14.20 14.17
N LYS A 113 2.61 -12.97 13.70
CA LYS A 113 3.72 -12.14 14.15
C LYS A 113 3.35 -11.25 15.34
N GLY A 114 2.12 -11.34 15.83
CA GLY A 114 1.66 -10.52 16.95
C GLY A 114 1.52 -9.04 16.62
N MET A 115 1.27 -8.71 15.36
CA MET A 115 1.11 -7.31 14.94
C MET A 115 -0.14 -6.68 15.53
N PRO A 116 -0.13 -5.36 15.81
CA PRO A 116 -1.30 -4.65 16.32
C PRO A 116 -2.51 -4.78 15.39
N ILE A 117 -3.71 -4.68 15.98
CA ILE A 117 -4.97 -4.85 15.24
C ILE A 117 -5.11 -3.86 14.07
N GLU A 118 -4.52 -2.67 14.21
CA GLU A 118 -4.56 -1.65 13.16
C GLU A 118 -3.94 -2.17 11.86
N PHE A 119 -2.84 -2.91 11.96
CA PHE A 119 -2.18 -3.49 10.79
C PHE A 119 -3.02 -4.61 10.18
N ILE A 120 -3.70 -5.39 11.02
CA ILE A 120 -4.56 -6.47 10.55
C ILE A 120 -5.75 -5.88 9.79
N ASN A 121 -6.36 -4.82 10.32
CA ASN A 121 -7.47 -4.14 9.66
C ASN A 121 -7.05 -3.56 8.31
N THR A 122 -5.88 -2.92 8.25
CA THR A 122 -5.34 -2.36 7.02
C THR A 122 -5.08 -3.47 5.99
N ALA A 123 -4.54 -4.60 6.43
CA ALA A 123 -4.31 -5.75 5.55
C ALA A 123 -5.63 -6.27 4.97
N ASN A 124 -6.69 -6.31 5.78
CA ASN A 124 -8.02 -6.72 5.30
C ASN A 124 -8.55 -5.75 4.24
N HIS A 125 -8.39 -4.45 4.45
CA HIS A 125 -8.82 -3.43 3.48
C HIS A 125 -8.02 -3.56 2.18
N ARG A 126 -6.74 -3.77 2.29
CA ARG A 126 -5.86 -3.92 1.13
C ARG A 126 -6.24 -5.18 0.33
N LEU A 127 -6.49 -6.28 1.03
CA LEU A 127 -6.88 -7.52 0.39
C LEU A 127 -8.21 -7.36 -0.34
N ALA A 128 -9.17 -6.65 0.26
CA ALA A 128 -10.45 -6.36 -0.38
C ALA A 128 -10.25 -5.55 -1.67
N ALA A 129 -9.37 -4.54 -1.64
CA ALA A 129 -9.07 -3.72 -2.82
C ALA A 129 -8.42 -4.57 -3.93
N ILE A 130 -7.49 -5.43 -3.56
CA ILE A 130 -6.80 -6.34 -4.49
C ILE A 130 -7.81 -7.29 -5.16
N ASN A 131 -8.70 -7.88 -4.38
CA ASN A 131 -9.70 -8.82 -4.90
C ASN A 131 -10.71 -8.10 -5.80
N SER A 132 -11.13 -6.90 -5.40
CA SER A 132 -12.07 -6.11 -6.19
C SER A 132 -11.45 -5.71 -7.53
N ALA A 133 -10.17 -5.33 -7.54
CA ALA A 133 -9.45 -4.98 -8.75
C ALA A 133 -9.36 -6.18 -9.70
N PHE A 134 -9.05 -7.35 -9.16
CA PHE A 134 -8.95 -8.55 -9.97
C PHE A 134 -10.30 -8.91 -10.59
N GLU A 135 -11.38 -8.82 -9.81
CA GLU A 135 -12.73 -9.10 -10.33
C GLU A 135 -13.10 -8.16 -11.46
N GLU A 136 -12.75 -6.88 -11.33
CA GLU A 136 -13.01 -5.90 -12.37
C GLU A 136 -12.26 -6.24 -13.66
N ILE A 137 -10.98 -6.60 -13.55
CA ILE A 137 -10.17 -6.99 -14.71
C ILE A 137 -10.73 -8.26 -15.34
N LYS A 138 -11.12 -9.24 -14.52
CA LYS A 138 -11.71 -10.49 -14.98
C LYS A 138 -12.96 -10.23 -15.79
N ASN A 139 -13.82 -9.31 -15.33
CA ASN A 139 -15.04 -8.97 -16.05
C ASN A 139 -14.75 -8.27 -17.38
N LEU A 140 -13.72 -7.44 -17.43
CA LEU A 140 -13.28 -6.80 -18.67
C LEU A 140 -12.78 -7.83 -19.69
N ASN A 141 -12.15 -8.89 -19.22
CA ASN A 141 -11.59 -9.93 -20.09
C ASN A 141 -12.65 -10.91 -20.64
N LYS A 142 -13.86 -10.87 -20.14
CA LYS A 142 -14.93 -11.72 -20.64
C LYS A 142 -15.52 -11.21 -21.96
N LEU A 143 -15.13 -10.02 -22.34
CA LEU A 143 -15.53 -9.42 -23.61
C LEU A 143 -14.58 -9.85 -24.72
#